data_469a862ffe99d0bc17c27d55c4934db3
#
_entry.id   469a862ffe99d0bc17c27d55c4934db3
#
_cell.length_a   1.000
_cell.length_b   1.000
_cell.length_c   1.000
_cell.angle_alpha   90.00
_cell.angle_beta   90.00
_cell.angle_gamma   90.00
#
_symmetry.space_group_name_H-M   'P 1'
#
loop_
_entity.id
_entity.type
_entity.pdbx_description
1 polymer ?
#
loop_
_entity_poly.entity_id
_entity_poly.type
_entity_poly.pdbx_seq_one_letter_code
_entity_poly.pdbx_strand_id
1 'polypeptide(L)'
;MTAASIIKQLRQAGHKVTPQRTAIIKTVLESEEHLTPSALLERVRRNNPEIGEVTVYRTLNILTGLGLVCEVHTGENVHGYISRPSCHHDHLICSQCGRVINFTDCNLPELEQRLASEKNFKIKDHRLDFYGICKECVKSDED
;
A
#
# COMPACT_ATOMS: atom_id res chain seq x y z
N MET A 1 0.04 -14.17 -0.93
CA MET A 1 -0.24 -13.89 0.49
C MET A 1 -1.70 -14.20 0.78
N THR A 2 -2.02 -14.91 1.84
CA THR A 2 -3.39 -15.28 2.20
C THR A 2 -3.82 -14.61 3.50
N ALA A 3 -5.13 -14.47 3.72
CA ALA A 3 -5.64 -13.95 4.99
C ALA A 3 -5.15 -14.77 6.19
N ALA A 4 -5.09 -16.10 6.06
CA ALA A 4 -4.60 -16.99 7.10
C ALA A 4 -3.12 -16.73 7.46
N SER A 5 -2.27 -16.46 6.46
CA SER A 5 -0.85 -16.15 6.70
C SER A 5 -0.66 -14.80 7.40
N ILE A 6 -1.45 -13.80 7.05
CA ILE A 6 -1.45 -12.49 7.71
C ILE A 6 -1.94 -12.61 9.15
N ILE A 7 -3.03 -13.31 9.37
CA ILE A 7 -3.58 -13.55 10.71
C ILE A 7 -2.55 -14.24 11.62
N LYS A 8 -1.83 -15.24 11.09
CA LYS A 8 -0.74 -15.91 11.81
C LYS A 8 0.36 -14.91 12.22
N GLN A 9 0.80 -14.04 11.30
CA GLN A 9 1.83 -13.04 11.59
C GLN A 9 1.36 -12.02 12.64
N LEU A 10 0.08 -11.58 12.57
CA LEU A 10 -0.48 -10.69 13.59
C LEU A 10 -0.42 -11.33 14.99
N ARG A 11 -0.82 -12.59 15.10
CA ARG A 11 -0.77 -13.33 16.38
C ARG A 11 0.67 -13.46 16.90
N GLN A 12 1.61 -13.78 16.03
CA GLN A 12 3.03 -13.90 16.39
C GLN A 12 3.61 -12.55 16.86
N ALA A 13 3.11 -11.44 16.32
CA ALA A 13 3.49 -10.09 16.73
C ALA A 13 2.73 -9.59 17.98
N GLY A 14 1.90 -10.43 18.60
CA GLY A 14 1.18 -10.09 19.83
C GLY A 14 -0.12 -9.28 19.63
N HIS A 15 -0.59 -9.17 18.40
CA HIS A 15 -1.83 -8.45 18.11
C HIS A 15 -3.06 -9.35 18.21
N LYS A 16 -4.14 -8.81 18.79
CA LYS A 16 -5.42 -9.51 18.81
C LYS A 16 -6.01 -9.58 17.39
N VAL A 17 -6.50 -10.75 17.04
CA VAL A 17 -7.24 -10.99 15.81
C VAL A 17 -8.73 -10.96 16.14
N THR A 18 -9.42 -9.94 15.65
CA THR A 18 -10.87 -9.78 15.81
C THR A 18 -11.58 -10.07 14.50
N PRO A 19 -12.89 -10.40 14.51
CA PRO A 19 -13.67 -10.54 13.27
C PRO A 19 -13.61 -9.29 12.39
N GLN A 20 -13.60 -8.10 12.99
CA GLN A 20 -13.50 -6.83 12.29
C GLN A 20 -12.16 -6.68 11.57
N ARG A 21 -11.04 -6.96 12.23
CA ARG A 21 -9.71 -6.97 11.58
C ARG A 21 -9.62 -7.99 10.47
N THR A 22 -10.19 -9.17 10.67
CA THR A 22 -10.23 -10.20 9.65
C THR A 22 -10.97 -9.74 8.40
N ALA A 23 -12.11 -9.06 8.56
CA ALA A 23 -12.87 -8.49 7.45
C ALA A 23 -12.06 -7.42 6.69
N ILE A 24 -11.39 -6.53 7.40
CA ILE A 24 -10.52 -5.50 6.81
C ILE A 24 -9.37 -6.14 6.02
N ILE A 25 -8.69 -7.12 6.59
CA ILE A 25 -7.59 -7.85 5.95
C ILE A 25 -8.06 -8.50 4.64
N LYS A 26 -9.19 -9.19 4.66
CA LYS A 26 -9.76 -9.82 3.46
C LYS A 26 -10.05 -8.80 2.37
N THR A 27 -10.67 -7.67 2.72
CA THR A 27 -10.99 -6.61 1.77
C THR A 27 -9.74 -6.00 1.13
N VAL A 28 -8.67 -5.79 1.90
CA VAL A 28 -7.38 -5.32 1.36
C VAL A 28 -6.76 -6.35 0.41
N LEU A 29 -6.83 -7.64 0.75
CA LEU A 29 -6.27 -8.71 -0.08
C LEU A 29 -7.02 -8.91 -1.40
N GLU A 30 -8.32 -8.66 -1.41
CA GLU A 30 -9.17 -8.78 -2.60
C GLU A 30 -9.02 -7.60 -3.56
N SER A 31 -8.38 -6.52 -3.11
CA SER A 31 -8.17 -5.33 -3.93
C SER A 31 -6.90 -5.45 -4.77
N GLU A 32 -7.05 -5.22 -6.06
CA GLU A 32 -5.94 -5.09 -7.01
C GLU A 32 -5.42 -3.65 -7.11
N GLU A 33 -6.11 -2.71 -6.50
CA GLU A 33 -5.81 -1.29 -6.52
C GLU A 33 -5.46 -0.78 -5.11
N HIS A 34 -4.72 0.34 -5.05
CA HIS A 34 -4.50 1.04 -3.80
C HIS A 34 -5.83 1.62 -3.31
N LEU A 35 -6.20 1.26 -2.09
CA LEU A 35 -7.41 1.76 -1.43
C LEU A 35 -7.05 2.86 -0.43
N THR A 36 -7.75 3.99 -0.51
CA THR A 36 -7.75 4.96 0.58
C THR A 36 -8.46 4.36 1.81
N PRO A 37 -8.16 4.82 3.04
CA PRO A 37 -8.89 4.38 4.22
C PRO A 37 -10.41 4.55 4.10
N SER A 38 -10.86 5.65 3.46
CA SER A 38 -12.29 5.91 3.22
C SER A 38 -12.90 4.89 2.27
N ALA A 39 -12.22 4.56 1.16
CA ALA A 39 -12.68 3.55 0.20
C ALA A 39 -12.69 2.14 0.84
N LEU A 40 -11.69 1.84 1.66
CA LEU A 40 -11.63 0.57 2.40
C LEU A 40 -12.77 0.47 3.41
N LEU A 41 -13.05 1.54 4.15
CA LEU A 41 -14.16 1.60 5.10
C LEU A 41 -15.51 1.38 4.40
N GLU A 42 -15.74 2.03 3.27
CA GLU A 42 -16.94 1.87 2.47
C GLU A 42 -17.12 0.40 2.02
N ARG A 43 -16.08 -0.21 1.48
CA ARG A 43 -16.13 -1.62 1.03
C ARG A 43 -16.39 -2.59 2.18
N VAL A 44 -15.70 -2.41 3.30
CA VAL A 44 -15.86 -3.27 4.48
C VAL A 44 -17.27 -3.17 5.07
N ARG A 45 -17.84 -1.97 5.11
CA ARG A 45 -19.19 -1.72 5.66
C ARG A 45 -20.32 -2.33 4.86
N ARG A 46 -20.09 -2.72 3.61
CA ARG A 46 -21.12 -3.44 2.83
C ARG A 46 -21.58 -4.72 3.51
N ASN A 47 -20.65 -5.44 4.14
CA ASN A 47 -20.94 -6.70 4.85
C ASN A 47 -20.79 -6.60 6.37
N ASN A 48 -20.15 -5.54 6.87
CA ASN A 48 -19.83 -5.34 8.28
C ASN A 48 -20.09 -3.87 8.65
N PRO A 49 -21.37 -3.44 8.72
CA PRO A 49 -21.73 -2.01 8.92
C PRO A 49 -21.30 -1.44 10.27
N GLU A 50 -20.99 -2.30 11.25
CA GLU A 50 -20.53 -1.92 12.58
C GLU A 50 -19.08 -1.46 12.64
N ILE A 51 -18.27 -1.71 11.60
CA ILE A 51 -16.86 -1.34 11.58
C ILE A 51 -16.70 0.17 11.47
N GLY A 52 -15.99 0.74 12.43
CA GLY A 52 -15.70 2.17 12.48
C GLY A 52 -14.38 2.54 11.82
N GLU A 53 -14.23 3.82 11.53
CA GLU A 53 -13.03 4.40 10.92
C GLU A 53 -11.76 4.14 11.75
N VAL A 54 -11.85 4.27 13.07
CA VAL A 54 -10.72 4.04 13.98
C VAL A 54 -10.19 2.59 13.86
N THR A 55 -11.09 1.62 13.71
CA THR A 55 -10.69 0.21 13.54
C THR A 55 -9.96 -0.02 12.22
N VAL A 56 -10.40 0.64 11.15
CA VAL A 56 -9.72 0.60 9.83
C VAL A 56 -8.30 1.17 9.95
N TYR A 57 -8.15 2.38 10.48
CA TYR A 57 -6.83 3.01 10.64
C TYR A 57 -5.88 2.22 11.54
N ARG A 58 -6.35 1.73 12.67
CA ARG A 58 -5.54 0.90 13.57
C ARG A 58 -5.08 -0.39 12.89
N THR A 59 -5.96 -1.03 12.12
CA THR A 59 -5.60 -2.24 11.38
C THR A 59 -4.57 -1.95 10.30
N LEU A 60 -4.77 -0.91 9.51
CA LEU A 60 -3.80 -0.49 8.48
C LEU A 60 -2.43 -0.17 9.08
N ASN A 61 -2.38 0.56 10.20
CA ASN A 61 -1.13 0.87 10.89
C ASN A 61 -0.38 -0.38 11.34
N ILE A 62 -1.09 -1.36 11.88
CA ILE A 62 -0.49 -2.65 12.26
C ILE A 62 0.05 -3.37 11.03
N LEU A 63 -0.72 -3.47 9.96
CA LEU A 63 -0.32 -4.13 8.72
C LEU A 63 0.89 -3.45 8.07
N THR A 64 0.91 -2.13 8.06
CA THR A 64 2.04 -1.33 7.56
C THR A 64 3.30 -1.57 8.41
N GLY A 65 3.17 -1.54 9.73
CA GLY A 65 4.27 -1.79 10.65
C GLY A 65 4.87 -3.19 10.52
N LEU A 66 4.07 -4.17 10.13
CA LEU A 66 4.51 -5.55 9.85
C LEU A 66 4.99 -5.75 8.39
N GLY A 67 4.92 -4.72 7.56
CA GLY A 67 5.31 -4.79 6.15
C GLY A 67 4.38 -5.63 5.28
N LEU A 68 3.13 -5.82 5.70
CA LEU A 68 2.13 -6.66 5.04
C LEU A 68 1.28 -5.89 4.02
N VAL A 69 1.26 -4.58 4.13
CA VAL A 69 0.66 -3.67 3.14
C VAL A 69 1.68 -2.61 2.72
N CYS A 70 1.54 -2.15 1.50
CA CYS A 70 2.27 -1.02 0.97
C CYS A 70 1.41 0.24 1.12
N GLU A 71 1.99 1.28 1.70
CA GLU A 71 1.37 2.60 1.81
C GLU A 71 1.99 3.54 0.78
N VAL A 72 1.16 4.26 0.05
CA VAL A 72 1.58 5.25 -0.95
C VAL A 72 0.94 6.60 -0.63
N HIS A 73 1.72 7.66 -0.69
CA HIS A 73 1.25 9.02 -0.53
C HIS A 73 0.85 9.58 -1.90
N THR A 74 -0.44 9.76 -2.14
CA THR A 74 -1.00 10.17 -3.44
C THR A 74 -1.30 11.67 -3.56
N GLY A 75 -0.90 12.46 -2.57
CA GLY A 75 -1.12 13.90 -2.52
C GLY A 75 -1.08 14.42 -1.09
N GLU A 76 -1.54 15.64 -0.87
CA GLU A 76 -1.61 16.23 0.47
C GLU A 76 -2.54 15.40 1.36
N ASN A 77 -1.96 14.66 2.30
CA ASN A 77 -2.65 13.83 3.29
C ASN A 77 -3.51 12.68 2.73
N VAL A 78 -3.34 12.30 1.46
CA VAL A 78 -4.05 11.16 0.88
C VAL A 78 -3.10 9.95 0.83
N HIS A 79 -3.50 8.86 1.46
CA HIS A 79 -2.76 7.62 1.53
C HIS A 79 -3.53 6.51 0.84
N GLY A 80 -2.85 5.74 0.01
CA GLY A 80 -3.38 4.52 -0.59
C GLY A 80 -2.69 3.29 -0.01
N TYR A 81 -3.44 2.22 0.19
CA TYR A 81 -2.96 0.96 0.74
C TYR A 81 -3.27 -0.20 -0.19
N ILE A 82 -2.31 -1.08 -0.38
CA ILE A 82 -2.49 -2.33 -1.11
C ILE A 82 -1.76 -3.45 -0.38
N SER A 83 -2.27 -4.67 -0.47
CA SER A 83 -1.55 -5.84 0.03
C SER A 83 -0.19 -5.91 -0.66
N ARG A 84 0.86 -6.05 0.14
CA ARG A 84 2.22 -6.12 -0.41
C ARG A 84 2.39 -7.41 -1.19
N PRO A 85 2.61 -7.37 -2.51
CA PRO A 85 3.00 -8.56 -3.24
C PRO A 85 4.35 -9.08 -2.71
N SER A 86 4.60 -10.36 -2.87
CA SER A 86 5.84 -10.98 -2.45
C SER A 86 7.09 -10.46 -3.19
N CYS A 87 6.87 -9.71 -4.26
CA CYS A 87 7.92 -9.07 -5.05
C CYS A 87 7.90 -7.56 -4.87
N HIS A 88 9.03 -6.95 -5.02
CA HIS A 88 9.26 -5.54 -5.12
C HIS A 88 8.37 -4.89 -6.18
N HIS A 89 7.78 -3.76 -5.90
CA HIS A 89 7.04 -2.94 -6.85
C HIS A 89 7.20 -1.46 -6.53
N ASP A 90 7.21 -0.66 -7.57
CA ASP A 90 7.33 0.79 -7.53
C ASP A 90 6.06 1.44 -8.08
N HIS A 91 5.93 2.74 -7.97
CA HIS A 91 4.70 3.44 -8.26
C HIS A 91 4.89 4.61 -9.22
N LEU A 92 3.93 4.73 -10.16
CA LEU A 92 3.66 5.96 -10.90
C LEU A 92 2.41 6.60 -10.29
N ILE A 93 2.50 7.82 -9.80
CA ILE A 93 1.43 8.49 -9.07
C ILE A 93 1.01 9.73 -9.84
N CYS A 94 -0.27 9.80 -10.21
CA CYS A 94 -0.83 11.00 -10.81
C CYS A 94 -1.11 12.06 -9.74
N SER A 95 -0.45 13.20 -9.84
CA SER A 95 -0.62 14.31 -8.91
C SER A 95 -1.99 15.00 -9.05
N GLN A 96 -2.69 14.79 -10.16
CA GLN A 96 -3.98 15.42 -10.42
C GLN A 96 -5.16 14.58 -9.94
N CYS A 97 -5.21 13.29 -10.28
CA CYS A 97 -6.35 12.42 -9.91
C CYS A 97 -6.02 11.37 -8.84
N GLY A 98 -4.76 11.29 -8.39
CA GLY A 98 -4.33 10.33 -7.37
C GLY A 98 -4.20 8.87 -7.85
N ARG A 99 -4.37 8.60 -9.16
CA ARG A 99 -4.19 7.24 -9.71
C ARG A 99 -2.79 6.74 -9.44
N VAL A 100 -2.69 5.48 -9.01
CA VAL A 100 -1.44 4.79 -8.76
C VAL A 100 -1.32 3.60 -9.72
N ILE A 101 -0.20 3.53 -10.44
CA ILE A 101 0.15 2.41 -11.32
C ILE A 101 1.39 1.75 -10.76
N ASN A 102 1.34 0.44 -10.55
CA ASN A 102 2.48 -0.34 -10.10
C ASN A 102 3.37 -0.75 -11.27
N PHE A 103 4.66 -0.75 -11.06
CA PHE A 103 5.62 -1.32 -12.00
C PHE A 103 6.76 -2.01 -11.25
N THR A 104 7.47 -2.92 -11.91
CA THR A 104 8.52 -3.74 -11.30
C THR A 104 9.90 -3.61 -11.95
N ASP A 105 9.98 -2.92 -13.08
CA ASP A 105 11.19 -2.79 -13.90
C ASP A 105 12.04 -1.57 -13.52
N CYS A 106 12.33 -1.39 -12.23
CA CYS A 106 13.09 -0.22 -11.77
C CYS A 106 14.59 -0.25 -12.15
N ASN A 107 15.15 -1.41 -12.42
CA ASN A 107 16.55 -1.62 -12.84
C ASN A 107 17.59 -0.77 -12.10
N LEU A 108 17.55 -0.79 -10.77
CA LEU A 108 18.43 0.00 -9.90
C LEU A 108 19.65 -0.76 -9.31
N PRO A 109 19.99 -2.03 -9.67
CA PRO A 109 21.07 -2.77 -9.02
C PRO A 109 22.41 -2.04 -9.09
N GLU A 110 22.75 -1.42 -10.23
CA GLU A 110 24.00 -0.67 -10.39
C GLU A 110 24.05 0.57 -9.48
N LEU A 111 22.95 1.30 -9.38
CA LEU A 111 22.84 2.45 -8.48
C LEU A 111 22.96 2.03 -7.02
N GLU A 112 22.29 0.95 -6.62
CA GLU A 112 22.35 0.41 -5.27
C GLU A 112 23.77 -0.03 -4.89
N GLN A 113 24.47 -0.74 -5.77
CA GLN A 113 25.84 -1.16 -5.57
C GLN A 113 26.79 0.03 -5.43
N ARG A 114 26.64 1.04 -6.28
CA ARG A 114 27.44 2.26 -6.21
C ARG A 114 27.22 3.01 -4.90
N LEU A 115 25.96 3.23 -4.51
CA LEU A 115 25.62 3.91 -3.26
C LEU A 115 26.11 3.12 -2.02
N ALA A 116 25.93 1.81 -2.01
CA ALA A 116 26.40 0.95 -0.93
C ALA A 116 27.93 1.06 -0.76
N SER A 117 28.66 1.05 -1.87
CA SER A 117 30.12 1.18 -1.86
C SER A 117 30.60 2.58 -1.48
N GLU A 118 30.08 3.64 -2.14
CA GLU A 118 30.49 5.02 -1.89
C GLU A 118 30.16 5.52 -0.48
N LYS A 119 29.05 5.08 0.07
CA LYS A 119 28.54 5.51 1.37
C LYS A 119 28.81 4.52 2.49
N ASN A 120 29.48 3.42 2.18
CA ASN A 120 29.72 2.33 3.13
C ASN A 120 28.45 1.89 3.85
N PHE A 121 27.39 1.62 3.06
CA PHE A 121 26.02 1.39 3.52
C PHE A 121 25.52 0.04 3.04
N LYS A 122 24.81 -0.73 3.89
CA LYS A 122 24.16 -1.98 3.50
C LYS A 122 22.72 -1.69 3.12
N ILE A 123 22.44 -1.63 1.81
CA ILE A 123 21.10 -1.44 1.29
C ILE A 123 20.35 -2.78 1.39
N LYS A 124 19.16 -2.76 2.00
CA LYS A 124 18.30 -3.94 2.12
C LYS A 124 17.10 -3.90 1.19
N ASP A 125 16.60 -2.71 0.89
CA ASP A 125 15.41 -2.48 0.11
C ASP A 125 15.40 -1.03 -0.38
N HIS A 126 14.59 -0.74 -1.38
CA HIS A 126 14.32 0.61 -1.84
C HIS A 126 12.84 0.79 -2.17
N ARG A 127 12.45 2.04 -2.28
CA ARG A 127 11.13 2.45 -2.74
C ARG A 127 11.30 3.55 -3.78
N LEU A 128 10.61 3.43 -4.90
CA LEU A 128 10.66 4.38 -5.99
C LEU A 128 9.24 4.82 -6.36
N ASP A 129 8.96 6.10 -6.15
CA ASP A 129 7.69 6.72 -6.49
C ASP A 129 7.94 7.85 -7.49
N PHE A 130 7.33 7.77 -8.66
CA PHE A 130 7.32 8.84 -9.66
C PHE A 130 6.00 9.60 -9.60
N TYR A 131 6.08 10.91 -9.59
CA TYR A 131 4.93 11.82 -9.59
C TYR A 131 4.82 12.50 -10.94
N GLY A 132 3.62 12.51 -11.51
CA GLY A 132 3.37 13.11 -12.82
C GLY A 132 1.88 13.24 -13.10
N ILE A 133 1.52 13.34 -14.36
CA ILE A 133 0.14 13.46 -14.83
C ILE A 133 -0.21 12.24 -15.68
N CYS A 134 -1.28 11.52 -15.35
CA CYS A 134 -1.69 10.36 -16.11
C CYS A 134 -2.32 10.74 -17.47
N LYS A 135 -2.38 9.79 -18.37
CA LYS A 135 -2.89 9.97 -19.75
C LYS A 135 -4.28 10.60 -19.81
N GLU A 136 -5.16 10.21 -18.91
CA GLU A 136 -6.52 10.74 -18.86
C GLU A 136 -6.56 12.20 -18.41
N CYS A 137 -5.71 12.57 -17.45
CA CYS A 137 -5.61 13.95 -16.98
C CYS A 137 -4.91 14.85 -17.99
N VAL A 138 -3.88 14.38 -18.69
CA VAL A 138 -3.23 15.16 -19.78
C VAL A 138 -4.25 15.52 -20.87
N LYS A 139 -5.14 14.59 -21.25
CA LYS A 139 -6.17 14.85 -22.26
C LYS A 139 -7.22 15.86 -21.81
N SER A 140 -7.52 15.92 -20.51
CA SER A 140 -8.49 16.87 -19.97
C SER A 140 -7.96 18.31 -19.91
N ASP A 141 -6.64 18.48 -19.92
CA ASP A 141 -6.00 19.81 -19.91
C ASP A 141 -5.84 20.41 -21.34
N GLU A 142 -6.02 19.58 -22.38
CA GLU A 142 -5.96 20.02 -23.80
C GLU A 142 -7.32 20.46 -24.37
N ASP A 143 -8.41 20.25 -23.65
CA ASP A 143 -9.76 20.70 -23.97
C ASP A 143 -10.12 22.02 -23.24
#